data_6d7993acb8fc33f028b4fbdb4a474725
#
_entry.id   6d7993acb8fc33f028b4fbdb4a474725
#
_cell.length_a   1.000
_cell.length_b   1.000
_cell.length_c   1.000
_cell.angle_alpha   90.00
_cell.angle_beta   90.00
_cell.angle_gamma   90.00
#
_symmetry.space_group_name_H-M   'P 1'
#
loop_
_entity.id
_entity.type
_entity.pdbx_description
1 polymer ?
#
loop_
_entity_poly.entity_id
_entity_poly.type
_entity_poly.pdbx_seq_one_letter_code
_entity_poly.pdbx_strand_id
1 'polypeptide(L)'
;MRKGDTILFEAPPSAVAYAAVGGKKEAEGPLADAFDMLIADTLCGEKTWEKAESDFARYCLEAALKKGRLQADALDAVFAGDLQCQCTASAYTMRGFDTP
;
A
#
# COMPACT_ATOMS: atom_id res chain seq x y z
N MET A 1 17.97 -4.91 19.04
CA MET A 1 19.38 -4.46 19.19
C MET A 1 19.74 -3.50 18.08
N ARG A 2 20.46 -2.46 18.40
CA ARG A 2 20.96 -1.51 17.40
C ARG A 2 22.42 -1.79 17.08
N LYS A 3 22.78 -1.84 15.80
CA LYS A 3 24.17 -1.99 15.34
C LYS A 3 24.44 -0.88 14.33
N GLY A 4 25.15 0.19 14.77
CA GLY A 4 25.29 1.40 13.97
C GLY A 4 23.92 2.04 13.71
N ASP A 5 23.59 2.24 12.44
CA ASP A 5 22.30 2.79 12.00
C ASP A 5 21.26 1.71 11.69
N THR A 6 21.55 0.46 12.01
CA THR A 6 20.68 -0.68 11.74
C THR A 6 20.04 -1.19 13.04
N ILE A 7 18.76 -1.51 12.98
CA ILE A 7 18.04 -2.18 14.06
C ILE A 7 17.96 -3.67 13.72
N LEU A 8 18.47 -4.51 14.61
CA LEU A 8 18.38 -5.95 14.49
C LEU A 8 17.32 -6.46 15.44
N PHE A 9 16.39 -7.24 14.91
CA PHE A 9 15.38 -7.90 15.73
C PHE A 9 15.92 -9.21 16.33
N GLU A 10 15.66 -9.43 17.59
CA GLU A 10 16.01 -10.70 18.24
C GLU A 10 15.22 -11.86 17.63
N ALA A 11 13.94 -11.64 17.34
CA ALA A 11 13.12 -12.56 16.56
C ALA A 11 12.84 -11.91 15.19
N PRO A 12 13.32 -12.49 14.09
CA PRO A 12 13.08 -11.91 12.77
C PRO A 12 11.59 -11.82 12.44
N PRO A 13 11.10 -10.69 11.92
CA PRO A 13 9.72 -10.59 11.47
C PRO A 13 9.47 -11.44 10.23
N SER A 14 8.23 -11.86 10.04
CA SER A 14 7.79 -12.61 8.86
C SER A 14 6.78 -11.78 8.07
N ALA A 15 6.80 -11.91 6.74
CA ALA A 15 5.75 -11.37 5.90
C ALA A 15 4.47 -12.20 6.11
N VAL A 16 3.43 -11.57 6.63
CA VAL A 16 2.14 -12.23 6.91
C VAL A 16 1.22 -12.19 5.70
N ALA A 17 1.22 -11.07 4.98
CA ALA A 17 0.41 -10.89 3.79
C ALA A 17 1.05 -9.85 2.87
N TYR A 18 0.69 -9.90 1.61
CA TYR A 18 1.13 -8.93 0.62
C TYR A 18 0.03 -8.75 -0.42
N ALA A 19 0.01 -7.58 -1.07
CA ALA A 19 -0.93 -7.29 -2.14
C ALA A 19 -0.29 -6.37 -3.17
N ALA A 20 -0.79 -6.45 -4.39
CA ALA A 20 -0.38 -5.59 -5.48
C ALA A 20 -1.60 -5.08 -6.24
N VAL A 21 -1.63 -3.78 -6.48
CA VAL A 21 -2.65 -3.13 -7.31
C VAL A 21 -1.96 -2.47 -8.49
N GLY A 22 -2.37 -2.83 -9.69
CA GLY A 22 -1.80 -2.31 -10.93
C GLY A 22 -2.77 -1.42 -11.70
N GLY A 23 -2.21 -0.56 -12.54
CA GLY A 23 -2.97 0.30 -13.42
C GLY A 23 -3.16 -0.30 -14.81
N LYS A 24 -3.62 0.54 -15.73
CA LYS A 24 -3.92 0.15 -17.11
C LYS A 24 -2.75 -0.52 -17.83
N LYS A 25 -1.55 0.03 -17.71
CA LYS A 25 -0.37 -0.52 -18.38
C LYS A 25 0.03 -1.89 -17.85
N GLU A 26 -0.10 -2.10 -16.55
CA GLU A 26 0.18 -3.42 -15.94
C GLU A 26 -0.85 -4.46 -16.40
N ALA A 27 -2.10 -4.05 -16.62
CA ALA A 27 -3.13 -4.91 -17.17
C ALA A 27 -2.83 -5.40 -18.60
N GLU A 28 -2.07 -4.62 -19.36
CA GLU A 28 -1.59 -4.96 -20.71
C GLU A 28 -0.27 -5.73 -20.71
N GLY A 29 0.37 -5.86 -19.56
CA GLY A 29 1.69 -6.48 -19.40
C GLY A 29 1.64 -7.98 -19.11
N PRO A 30 2.82 -8.63 -19.11
CA PRO A 30 2.91 -10.09 -18.92
C PRO A 30 2.58 -10.55 -17.50
N LEU A 31 2.57 -9.65 -16.52
CA LEU A 31 2.31 -9.96 -15.10
C LEU A 31 0.89 -9.58 -14.66
N ALA A 32 -0.01 -9.30 -15.62
CA ALA A 32 -1.37 -8.87 -15.30
C ALA A 32 -2.08 -9.81 -14.31
N ASP A 33 -1.95 -11.11 -14.50
CA ASP A 33 -2.61 -12.11 -13.64
C ASP A 33 -2.02 -12.23 -12.25
N ALA A 34 -0.85 -11.60 -12.00
CA ALA A 34 -0.20 -11.61 -10.69
C ALA A 34 -0.70 -10.51 -9.74
N PHE A 35 -1.45 -9.55 -10.26
CA PHE A 35 -2.01 -8.47 -9.46
C PHE A 35 -3.30 -8.90 -8.75
N ASP A 36 -3.51 -8.43 -7.53
CA ASP A 36 -4.74 -8.66 -6.78
C ASP A 36 -5.90 -7.85 -7.33
N MET A 37 -5.60 -6.66 -7.87
CA MET A 37 -6.56 -5.77 -8.49
C MET A 37 -5.92 -5.00 -9.64
N LEU A 38 -6.65 -4.85 -10.74
CA LEU A 38 -6.26 -4.02 -11.87
C LEU A 38 -7.30 -2.93 -12.07
N ILE A 39 -6.85 -1.68 -12.16
CA ILE A 39 -7.71 -0.52 -12.31
C ILE A 39 -7.48 0.08 -13.70
N ALA A 40 -8.49 0.01 -14.56
CA ALA A 40 -8.38 0.46 -15.94
C ALA A 40 -8.33 1.97 -16.09
N ASP A 41 -9.03 2.71 -15.22
CA ASP A 41 -8.99 4.16 -15.21
C ASP A 41 -7.75 4.67 -14.49
N THR A 42 -6.86 5.34 -15.24
CA THR A 42 -5.61 5.87 -14.68
C THR A 42 -5.82 6.91 -13.58
N LEU A 43 -6.96 7.59 -13.57
CA LEU A 43 -7.35 8.53 -12.51
C LEU A 43 -8.20 7.88 -11.42
N CYS A 44 -8.51 6.60 -11.55
CA CYS A 44 -9.31 5.85 -10.57
C CYS A 44 -10.64 6.52 -10.22
N GLY A 45 -11.27 7.18 -11.21
CA GLY A 45 -12.49 7.96 -11.02
C GLY A 45 -12.29 9.30 -10.33
N GLU A 46 -11.06 9.66 -9.99
CA GLU A 46 -10.74 10.89 -9.28
C GLU A 46 -10.42 12.05 -10.23
N LYS A 47 -10.41 13.27 -9.67
CA LYS A 47 -10.14 14.50 -10.44
C LYS A 47 -8.65 14.84 -10.51
N THR A 48 -7.84 14.30 -9.64
CA THR A 48 -6.41 14.59 -9.55
C THR A 48 -5.59 13.31 -9.48
N TRP A 49 -4.34 13.39 -9.96
CA TRP A 49 -3.39 12.28 -9.90
C TRP A 49 -3.04 11.89 -8.46
N GLU A 50 -2.95 12.87 -7.55
CA GLU A 50 -2.65 12.64 -6.14
C GLU A 50 -3.76 11.85 -5.45
N LYS A 51 -5.02 12.16 -5.74
CA LYS A 51 -6.15 11.38 -5.23
C LYS A 51 -6.21 9.98 -5.83
N ALA A 52 -5.88 9.85 -7.12
CA ALA A 52 -5.79 8.55 -7.76
C ALA A 52 -4.73 7.68 -7.10
N GLU A 53 -3.53 8.22 -6.84
CA GLU A 53 -2.47 7.50 -6.13
C GLU A 53 -2.91 7.09 -4.72
N SER A 54 -3.59 7.97 -4.01
CA SER A 54 -4.17 7.67 -2.69
C SER A 54 -5.17 6.52 -2.75
N ASP A 55 -6.02 6.46 -3.76
CA ASP A 55 -6.96 5.37 -3.93
C ASP A 55 -6.27 4.04 -4.26
N PHE A 56 -5.25 4.06 -5.13
CA PHE A 56 -4.44 2.87 -5.39
C PHE A 56 -3.80 2.34 -4.09
N ALA A 57 -3.21 3.22 -3.31
CA ALA A 57 -2.61 2.86 -2.02
C ALA A 57 -3.65 2.29 -1.06
N ARG A 58 -4.83 2.90 -0.98
CA ARG A 58 -5.93 2.44 -0.13
C ARG A 58 -6.40 1.05 -0.51
N TYR A 59 -6.65 0.80 -1.78
CA TYR A 59 -7.07 -0.52 -2.26
C TYR A 59 -6.01 -1.58 -1.98
N CYS A 60 -4.73 -1.23 -2.16
CA CYS A 60 -3.63 -2.15 -1.90
C CYS A 60 -3.55 -2.52 -0.42
N LEU A 61 -3.64 -1.54 0.47
CA LEU A 61 -3.63 -1.77 1.90
C LEU A 61 -4.84 -2.58 2.36
N GLU A 62 -6.03 -2.25 1.89
CA GLU A 62 -7.25 -3.01 2.18
C GLU A 62 -7.13 -4.47 1.76
N ALA A 63 -6.59 -4.72 0.55
CA ALA A 63 -6.38 -6.07 0.06
C ALA A 63 -5.38 -6.86 0.92
N ALA A 64 -4.28 -6.24 1.31
CA ALA A 64 -3.28 -6.85 2.16
C ALA A 64 -3.83 -7.19 3.55
N LEU A 65 -4.54 -6.26 4.18
CA LEU A 65 -5.18 -6.47 5.47
C LEU A 65 -6.21 -7.61 5.41
N LYS A 66 -7.02 -7.64 4.36
CA LYS A 66 -8.01 -8.70 4.14
C LYS A 66 -7.34 -10.07 4.01
N LYS A 67 -6.28 -10.17 3.23
CA LYS A 67 -5.51 -11.41 3.07
C LYS A 67 -4.88 -11.88 4.38
N GLY A 68 -4.36 -10.94 5.17
CA GLY A 68 -3.77 -11.24 6.48
C GLY A 68 -4.79 -11.46 7.59
N ARG A 69 -6.09 -11.23 7.31
CA ARG A 69 -7.17 -11.28 8.30
C ARG A 69 -6.91 -10.33 9.47
N LEU A 70 -6.41 -9.14 9.15
CA LEU A 70 -6.05 -8.12 10.13
C LEU A 70 -6.95 -6.90 9.98
N GLN A 71 -7.20 -6.23 11.11
CA GLN A 71 -7.78 -4.89 11.14
C GLN A 71 -6.65 -3.86 11.19
N ALA A 72 -6.93 -2.64 10.70
CA ALA A 72 -5.92 -1.59 10.70
C ALA A 72 -5.41 -1.22 12.09
N ASP A 73 -6.27 -1.30 13.10
CA ASP A 73 -5.92 -1.03 14.51
C ASP A 73 -4.95 -2.07 15.11
N ALA A 74 -4.76 -3.21 14.45
CA ALA A 74 -3.77 -4.20 14.86
C ALA A 74 -2.34 -3.84 14.42
N LEU A 75 -2.17 -2.81 13.61
CA LEU A 75 -0.86 -2.36 13.14
C LEU A 75 -0.22 -1.40 14.15
N ASP A 76 1.03 -1.66 14.49
CA ASP A 76 1.79 -0.78 15.39
C ASP A 76 2.44 0.39 14.66
N ALA A 77 2.76 0.21 13.37
CA ALA A 77 3.35 1.25 12.54
C ALA A 77 3.11 0.95 11.06
N VAL A 78 3.08 1.99 10.26
CA VAL A 78 2.98 1.91 8.80
C VAL A 78 4.09 2.73 8.16
N PHE A 79 4.78 2.15 7.20
CA PHE A 79 5.76 2.83 6.37
C PHE A 79 5.20 2.95 4.96
N ALA A 80 5.15 4.16 4.44
CA ALA A 80 4.57 4.41 3.13
C ALA A 80 5.43 5.39 2.32
N GLY A 81 5.28 5.36 1.00
CA GLY A 81 5.97 6.24 0.09
C GLY A 81 5.07 6.68 -1.05
N ASP A 82 5.35 7.85 -1.58
CA ASP A 82 4.64 8.48 -2.69
C ASP A 82 5.58 8.70 -3.87
N LEU A 83 5.04 8.61 -5.09
CA LEU A 83 5.80 8.85 -6.31
C LEU A 83 5.57 10.24 -6.89
N GLN A 84 4.43 10.86 -6.61
CA GLN A 84 4.06 12.15 -7.18
C GLN A 84 4.41 13.32 -6.27
N CYS A 85 3.70 13.47 -5.17
CA CYS A 85 3.90 14.55 -4.21
C CYS A 85 4.32 13.97 -2.87
N GLN A 86 5.43 14.44 -2.35
CA GLN A 86 6.03 13.92 -1.12
C GLN A 86 5.04 13.85 0.05
N CYS A 87 4.76 12.64 0.53
CA CYS A 87 3.89 12.32 1.67
C CYS A 87 2.42 12.71 1.51
N THR A 88 1.99 13.26 0.39
CA THR A 88 0.61 13.71 0.20
C THR A 88 -0.36 12.54 0.07
N ALA A 89 -0.13 11.64 -0.87
CA ALA A 89 -1.03 10.51 -1.12
C ALA A 89 -1.03 9.53 0.05
N SER A 90 0.14 9.21 0.60
CA SER A 90 0.27 8.33 1.76
C SER A 90 -0.48 8.87 2.97
N ALA A 91 -0.27 10.14 3.31
CA ALA A 91 -0.93 10.79 4.44
C ALA A 91 -2.45 10.82 4.27
N TYR A 92 -2.92 11.11 3.05
CA TYR A 92 -4.35 11.13 2.75
C TYR A 92 -4.96 9.73 2.85
N THR A 93 -4.27 8.72 2.35
CA THR A 93 -4.68 7.31 2.45
C THR A 93 -4.86 6.90 3.91
N MET A 94 -3.87 7.19 4.74
CA MET A 94 -3.86 6.73 6.14
C MET A 94 -4.92 7.41 7.03
N ARG A 95 -5.47 8.54 6.61
CA ARG A 95 -6.61 9.15 7.30
C ARG A 95 -7.87 8.27 7.33
N GLY A 96 -7.99 7.35 6.39
CA GLY A 96 -9.11 6.41 6.32
C GLY A 96 -8.94 5.16 7.19
N PHE A 97 -7.78 5.02 7.86
CA PHE A 97 -7.47 3.85 8.69
C PHE A 97 -7.18 4.27 10.12
N ASP A 98 -7.66 3.47 11.06
CA ASP A 98 -7.40 3.68 12.49
C ASP A 98 -6.08 2.97 12.84
N THR A 99 -4.98 3.68 12.59
CA THR A 99 -3.62 3.22 12.90
C THR A 99 -2.86 4.27 13.70
N PRO A 100 -1.85 3.86 14.48
CA PRO A 100 -0.98 4.81 15.16
C PRO A 100 -0.13 5.62 14.19
#